data_2707ddec0b8cbd9a6bc58421436c0571
#
_entry.id   2707ddec0b8cbd9a6bc58421436c0571
#
_cell.length_a   1.000
_cell.length_b   1.000
_cell.length_c   1.000
_cell.angle_alpha   90.00
_cell.angle_beta   90.00
_cell.angle_gamma   90.00
#
_symmetry.space_group_name_H-M   'P 1'
#
loop_
_entity.id
_entity.type
_entity.pdbx_description
1 polymer ?
#
loop_
_entity_poly.entity_id
_entity_poly.type
_entity_poly.pdbx_seq_one_letter_code
_entity_poly.pdbx_strand_id
1 'polypeptide(L)'
;FLLVLVSLIILSSCSESLSDTTDGRLRYWISTLASDDFEGRAPGTEGGKLTKNFISKTFQDLNLEPLNGNYLLEVPASEITLKDSSYLTLSFRGNDRKMITGKEVVFWTKQAREYRKIRDSEVVFVGYGIVAPEYNWNDYEDIDVRGKTVVILVNDPGFATGKLRLFNGRSMTYYGRWTYKFEEAARQGAAAAIIVHEEEPAAYPWSVVENSWQGPQ
;
A
#
# COMPACT_ATOMS: atom_id res chain seq x y z
N PHE A 1 17.66 1.80 70.50
CA PHE A 1 16.51 2.40 69.80
C PHE A 1 16.94 3.17 68.54
N LEU A 2 18.11 3.76 68.50
CA LEU A 2 18.59 4.57 67.35
C LEU A 2 19.08 3.76 66.14
N LEU A 3 19.52 2.51 66.37
CA LEU A 3 20.03 1.58 65.31
C LEU A 3 18.92 0.89 64.49
N VAL A 4 17.70 0.82 64.98
CA VAL A 4 16.53 0.23 64.27
C VAL A 4 15.89 1.24 63.34
N LEU A 5 16.05 2.55 63.59
CA LEU A 5 15.48 3.60 62.75
C LEU A 5 16.31 3.83 61.43
N VAL A 6 17.60 3.54 61.45
CA VAL A 6 18.49 3.68 60.28
C VAL A 6 18.32 2.51 59.30
N SER A 7 17.86 1.34 59.75
CA SER A 7 17.65 0.17 58.87
C SER A 7 16.37 0.23 58.04
N LEU A 8 15.43 1.18 58.31
CA LEU A 8 14.16 1.31 57.60
C LEU A 8 14.21 2.31 56.42
N ILE A 9 15.32 3.03 56.29
CA ILE A 9 15.46 4.06 55.24
C ILE A 9 16.19 3.53 53.96
N ILE A 10 16.77 2.31 54.03
CA ILE A 10 17.55 1.76 52.89
C ILE A 10 16.73 0.84 51.96
N LEU A 11 15.44 0.64 52.25
CA LEU A 11 14.54 -0.15 51.38
C LEU A 11 13.59 0.66 50.53
N SER A 12 13.89 1.95 50.25
CA SER A 12 13.36 2.63 49.10
C SER A 12 14.12 2.14 47.86
N SER A 13 13.97 0.86 47.59
CA SER A 13 14.27 0.32 46.26
C SER A 13 13.44 1.13 45.26
N CYS A 14 14.09 1.98 44.44
CA CYS A 14 13.50 2.50 43.22
C CYS A 14 13.06 1.28 42.42
N SER A 15 11.81 0.90 42.53
CA SER A 15 11.17 0.13 41.49
C SER A 15 11.01 1.06 40.32
N GLU A 16 12.00 1.10 39.43
CA GLU A 16 11.75 1.67 38.10
C GLU A 16 10.47 1.02 37.59
N SER A 17 9.45 1.82 37.35
CA SER A 17 8.22 1.31 36.77
C SER A 17 8.59 0.71 35.41
N LEU A 18 7.99 -0.43 35.05
CA LEU A 18 8.21 -1.04 33.73
C LEU A 18 8.02 -0.03 32.59
N SER A 19 7.24 1.04 32.80
CA SER A 19 7.04 2.14 31.86
C SER A 19 8.29 3.00 31.66
N ASP A 20 9.25 3.03 32.59
CA ASP A 20 10.44 3.87 32.49
C ASP A 20 11.58 3.20 31.71
N THR A 21 11.49 1.89 31.49
CA THR A 21 12.42 1.17 30.62
C THR A 21 12.07 1.38 29.14
N THR A 22 13.06 1.27 28.25
CA THR A 22 12.81 1.34 26.77
C THR A 22 11.81 0.29 26.33
N ASP A 23 11.92 -0.94 26.81
CA ASP A 23 10.98 -2.03 26.49
C ASP A 23 9.56 -1.74 27.04
N GLY A 24 9.45 -1.24 28.27
CA GLY A 24 8.18 -0.85 28.87
C GLY A 24 7.47 0.26 28.11
N ARG A 25 8.22 1.29 27.67
CA ARG A 25 7.66 2.37 26.82
C ARG A 25 7.19 1.88 25.48
N LEU A 26 7.97 1.03 24.81
CA LEU A 26 7.58 0.45 23.54
C LEU A 26 6.30 -0.38 23.68
N ARG A 27 6.22 -1.23 24.70
CA ARG A 27 5.01 -2.03 24.97
C ARG A 27 3.79 -1.14 25.23
N TYR A 28 3.96 -0.09 26.02
CA TYR A 28 2.89 0.86 26.28
C TYR A 28 2.41 1.54 25.00
N TRP A 29 3.31 2.07 24.17
CA TRP A 29 2.93 2.73 22.94
C TRP A 29 2.25 1.78 21.94
N ILE A 30 2.80 0.58 21.78
CA ILE A 30 2.21 -0.44 20.88
C ILE A 30 0.82 -0.85 21.39
N SER A 31 0.68 -1.20 22.66
CA SER A 31 -0.61 -1.63 23.23
C SER A 31 -1.66 -0.52 23.18
N THR A 32 -1.26 0.73 23.44
CA THR A 32 -2.16 1.89 23.35
C THR A 32 -2.63 2.09 21.91
N LEU A 33 -1.70 2.19 20.96
CA LEU A 33 -2.04 2.39 19.55
C LEU A 33 -2.81 1.23 18.93
N ALA A 34 -2.63 0.01 19.44
CA ALA A 34 -3.31 -1.19 18.96
C ALA A 34 -4.63 -1.48 19.69
N SER A 35 -5.02 -0.67 20.68
CA SER A 35 -6.28 -0.85 21.40
C SER A 35 -7.49 -0.54 20.51
N ASP A 36 -8.64 -1.11 20.88
CA ASP A 36 -9.91 -0.92 20.18
C ASP A 36 -10.39 0.56 20.23
N ASP A 37 -9.98 1.32 21.26
CA ASP A 37 -10.29 2.74 21.39
C ASP A 37 -9.77 3.57 20.20
N PHE A 38 -8.73 3.10 19.53
CA PHE A 38 -8.15 3.78 18.37
C PHE A 38 -8.77 3.35 17.03
N GLU A 39 -9.76 2.45 17.01
CA GLU A 39 -10.61 2.10 15.85
C GLU A 39 -9.84 1.83 14.56
N GLY A 40 -8.64 1.22 14.63
CA GLY A 40 -7.78 0.97 13.48
C GLY A 40 -7.05 2.20 12.92
N ARG A 41 -7.23 3.40 13.47
CA ARG A 41 -6.45 4.63 13.19
C ARG A 41 -6.56 5.17 11.77
N ALA A 42 -7.66 4.90 11.06
CA ALA A 42 -7.82 5.37 9.69
C ALA A 42 -7.78 6.92 9.60
N PRO A 43 -7.16 7.49 8.56
CA PRO A 43 -7.18 8.93 8.31
C PRO A 43 -8.62 9.47 8.24
N GLY A 44 -8.88 10.65 8.82
CA GLY A 44 -10.20 11.28 8.81
C GLY A 44 -11.19 10.76 9.85
N THR A 45 -10.87 9.66 10.56
CA THR A 45 -11.73 9.09 11.62
C THR A 45 -11.38 9.63 13.02
N GLU A 46 -12.23 9.35 14.02
CA GLU A 46 -11.93 9.68 15.41
C GLU A 46 -10.70 8.92 15.92
N GLY A 47 -10.55 7.63 15.58
CA GLY A 47 -9.35 6.87 15.90
C GLY A 47 -8.07 7.44 15.29
N GLY A 48 -8.15 7.97 14.06
CA GLY A 48 -7.05 8.70 13.43
C GLY A 48 -6.71 10.00 14.16
N LYS A 49 -7.71 10.73 14.68
CA LYS A 49 -7.51 11.93 15.48
C LYS A 49 -6.87 11.62 16.85
N LEU A 50 -7.35 10.58 17.53
CA LEU A 50 -6.74 10.10 18.79
C LEU A 50 -5.28 9.73 18.57
N THR A 51 -4.97 9.03 17.46
CA THR A 51 -3.60 8.68 17.08
C THR A 51 -2.69 9.89 16.93
N LYS A 52 -3.13 10.91 16.18
CA LYS A 52 -2.36 12.14 16.00
C LYS A 52 -2.06 12.83 17.33
N ASN A 53 -3.06 12.93 18.20
CA ASN A 53 -2.92 13.54 19.51
C ASN A 53 -1.94 12.76 20.40
N PHE A 54 -2.07 11.44 20.44
CA PHE A 54 -1.19 10.55 21.20
C PHE A 54 0.26 10.66 20.75
N ILE A 55 0.51 10.59 19.43
CA ILE A 55 1.87 10.68 18.88
C ILE A 55 2.47 12.06 19.12
N SER A 56 1.70 13.15 18.88
CA SER A 56 2.18 14.52 19.11
C SER A 56 2.57 14.73 20.56
N LYS A 57 1.73 14.25 21.50
CA LYS A 57 2.06 14.33 22.93
C LYS A 57 3.30 13.52 23.28
N THR A 58 3.42 12.30 22.74
CA THR A 58 4.61 11.46 22.95
C THR A 58 5.88 12.15 22.47
N PHE A 59 5.85 12.81 21.31
CA PHE A 59 6.98 13.59 20.80
C PHE A 59 7.35 14.76 21.71
N GLN A 60 6.35 15.47 22.25
CA GLN A 60 6.56 16.54 23.25
C GLN A 60 7.22 15.99 24.52
N ASP A 61 6.69 14.89 25.05
CA ASP A 61 7.19 14.27 26.29
C ASP A 61 8.64 13.75 26.13
N LEU A 62 9.03 13.39 24.91
CA LEU A 62 10.40 13.02 24.54
C LEU A 62 11.30 14.23 24.22
N ASN A 63 10.78 15.45 24.32
CA ASN A 63 11.48 16.69 23.97
C ASN A 63 12.05 16.69 22.53
N LEU A 64 11.33 16.05 21.57
CA LEU A 64 11.69 16.13 20.17
C LEU A 64 11.39 17.54 19.64
N GLU A 65 12.23 18.06 18.77
CA GLU A 65 12.03 19.35 18.16
C GLU A 65 10.97 19.29 17.07
N PRO A 66 9.88 20.11 17.13
CA PRO A 66 8.84 20.11 16.11
C PRO A 66 9.32 20.78 14.81
N LEU A 67 8.94 20.25 13.66
CA LEU A 67 9.24 20.86 12.37
C LEU A 67 8.42 22.17 12.21
N ASN A 68 9.12 23.30 12.04
CA ASN A 68 8.49 24.62 11.93
C ASN A 68 7.49 24.93 13.08
N GLY A 69 7.78 24.45 14.30
CA GLY A 69 6.95 24.66 15.46
C GLY A 69 5.69 23.77 15.54
N ASN A 70 5.55 22.79 14.67
CA ASN A 70 4.40 21.89 14.65
C ASN A 70 4.83 20.41 14.46
N TYR A 71 4.21 19.52 15.25
CA TYR A 71 4.38 18.06 15.06
C TYR A 71 3.45 17.48 13.99
N LEU A 72 2.43 18.22 13.58
CA LEU A 72 1.46 17.81 12.58
C LEU A 72 1.63 18.66 11.32
N LEU A 73 1.79 18.00 10.19
CA LEU A 73 1.79 18.63 8.88
C LEU A 73 0.47 18.28 8.18
N GLU A 74 -0.15 19.29 7.56
CA GLU A 74 -1.34 19.05 6.74
C GLU A 74 -0.93 18.41 5.41
N VAL A 75 -1.53 17.27 5.12
CA VAL A 75 -1.37 16.57 3.84
C VAL A 75 -2.74 16.49 3.17
N PRO A 76 -2.95 17.21 2.05
CA PRO A 76 -4.20 17.09 1.30
C PRO A 76 -4.32 15.66 0.76
N ALA A 77 -5.42 15.00 1.06
CA ALA A 77 -5.72 13.65 0.60
C ALA A 77 -7.13 13.61 -0.01
N SER A 78 -7.34 12.67 -0.92
CA SER A 78 -8.65 12.37 -1.49
C SER A 78 -9.00 10.93 -1.18
N GLU A 79 -10.19 10.71 -0.71
CA GLU A 79 -10.76 9.39 -0.54
C GLU A 79 -11.46 8.97 -1.83
N ILE A 80 -11.15 7.78 -2.32
CA ILE A 80 -11.74 7.24 -3.53
C ILE A 80 -12.48 5.95 -3.17
N THR A 81 -13.79 5.94 -3.36
CA THR A 81 -14.63 4.76 -3.13
C THR A 81 -15.19 4.25 -4.45
N LEU A 82 -15.05 2.96 -4.70
CA LEU A 82 -15.62 2.31 -5.86
C LEU A 82 -17.15 2.33 -5.78
N LYS A 83 -17.80 2.79 -6.85
CA LYS A 83 -19.28 2.73 -6.95
C LYS A 83 -19.71 1.32 -7.34
N ASP A 84 -20.82 0.84 -6.78
CA ASP A 84 -21.42 -0.45 -7.12
C ASP A 84 -21.76 -0.60 -8.61
N SER A 85 -21.97 0.53 -9.30
CA SER A 85 -22.23 0.57 -10.74
C SER A 85 -20.97 0.40 -11.59
N SER A 86 -19.78 0.27 -10.98
CA SER A 86 -18.52 0.07 -11.72
C SER A 86 -18.46 -1.32 -12.35
N TYR A 87 -18.08 -1.38 -13.61
CA TYR A 87 -17.98 -2.65 -14.33
C TYR A 87 -16.88 -2.60 -15.41
N LEU A 88 -16.40 -3.77 -15.78
CA LEU A 88 -15.56 -4.03 -16.95
C LEU A 88 -16.29 -4.98 -17.90
N THR A 89 -16.36 -4.61 -19.17
CA THR A 89 -16.76 -5.51 -20.25
C THR A 89 -15.61 -5.66 -21.23
N LEU A 90 -15.24 -6.88 -21.52
CA LEU A 90 -14.28 -7.22 -22.55
C LEU A 90 -15.02 -7.80 -23.76
N SER A 91 -14.78 -7.26 -24.95
CA SER A 91 -15.36 -7.70 -26.19
C SER A 91 -14.31 -8.43 -27.03
N PHE A 92 -14.60 -9.66 -27.44
CA PHE A 92 -13.72 -10.43 -28.30
C PHE A 92 -14.51 -11.15 -29.39
N ARG A 93 -14.22 -10.87 -30.64
CA ARG A 93 -14.88 -11.48 -31.82
C ARG A 93 -16.41 -11.39 -31.74
N GLY A 94 -16.93 -10.25 -31.31
CA GLY A 94 -18.35 -9.99 -31.22
C GLY A 94 -19.05 -10.60 -29.98
N ASN A 95 -18.29 -11.20 -29.08
CA ASN A 95 -18.80 -11.71 -27.80
C ASN A 95 -18.35 -10.81 -26.65
N ASP A 96 -19.32 -10.34 -25.88
CA ASP A 96 -19.09 -9.49 -24.71
C ASP A 96 -19.07 -10.35 -23.44
N ARG A 97 -18.04 -10.15 -22.61
CA ARG A 97 -17.97 -10.72 -21.27
C ARG A 97 -17.88 -9.60 -20.24
N LYS A 98 -18.93 -9.48 -19.42
CA LYS A 98 -18.93 -8.59 -18.26
C LYS A 98 -18.29 -9.31 -17.08
N MET A 99 -17.26 -8.69 -16.51
CA MET A 99 -16.51 -9.22 -15.36
C MET A 99 -17.27 -8.93 -14.06
N ILE A 100 -17.20 -9.88 -13.13
CA ILE A 100 -17.82 -9.76 -11.80
C ILE A 100 -16.87 -8.96 -10.90
N THR A 101 -17.31 -7.75 -10.53
CA THR A 101 -16.54 -6.86 -9.63
C THR A 101 -16.30 -7.55 -8.27
N GLY A 102 -15.09 -7.43 -7.75
CA GLY A 102 -14.61 -8.12 -6.56
C GLY A 102 -14.09 -9.53 -6.87
N LYS A 103 -14.88 -10.37 -7.52
CA LYS A 103 -14.52 -11.77 -7.79
C LYS A 103 -13.55 -11.96 -8.95
N GLU A 104 -13.74 -11.22 -10.03
CA GLU A 104 -12.96 -11.37 -11.26
C GLU A 104 -12.12 -10.12 -11.58
N VAL A 105 -12.53 -8.96 -11.08
CA VAL A 105 -11.84 -7.69 -11.29
C VAL A 105 -12.06 -6.75 -10.11
N VAL A 106 -11.02 -5.98 -9.78
CA VAL A 106 -11.09 -4.82 -8.92
C VAL A 106 -10.68 -3.59 -9.70
N PHE A 107 -11.15 -2.41 -9.28
CA PHE A 107 -10.88 -1.16 -9.96
C PHE A 107 -10.15 -0.19 -9.06
N TRP A 108 -9.23 0.55 -9.66
CA TRP A 108 -8.50 1.57 -8.97
C TRP A 108 -8.18 2.77 -9.87
N THR A 109 -8.04 3.94 -9.27
CA THR A 109 -7.52 5.13 -9.94
C THR A 109 -6.88 6.06 -8.91
N LYS A 110 -5.79 6.72 -9.29
CA LYS A 110 -5.20 7.83 -8.53
C LYS A 110 -5.75 9.19 -8.96
N GLN A 111 -6.71 9.22 -9.88
CA GLN A 111 -7.32 10.47 -10.33
C GLN A 111 -8.53 10.80 -9.46
N ALA A 112 -8.45 11.87 -8.66
CA ALA A 112 -9.56 12.40 -7.88
C ALA A 112 -10.62 13.01 -8.82
N ARG A 113 -11.49 12.17 -9.35
CA ARG A 113 -12.59 12.55 -10.26
C ARG A 113 -13.84 11.78 -9.87
N GLU A 114 -15.00 12.40 -10.06
CA GLU A 114 -16.30 11.82 -9.74
C GLU A 114 -16.56 10.49 -10.46
N TYR A 115 -16.11 10.37 -11.71
CA TYR A 115 -16.11 9.12 -12.45
C TYR A 115 -15.02 9.07 -13.51
N ARG A 116 -14.65 7.85 -13.89
CA ARG A 116 -13.77 7.57 -15.03
C ARG A 116 -14.45 6.56 -15.94
N LYS A 117 -14.45 6.83 -17.23
CA LYS A 117 -15.03 5.94 -18.23
C LYS A 117 -14.10 5.80 -19.42
N ILE A 118 -13.84 4.56 -19.80
CA ILE A 118 -13.09 4.19 -20.98
C ILE A 118 -14.05 3.38 -21.85
N ARG A 119 -14.17 3.72 -23.12
CA ARG A 119 -15.06 3.03 -24.06
C ARG A 119 -14.28 2.63 -25.29
N ASP A 120 -14.62 1.46 -25.83
CA ASP A 120 -14.14 0.96 -27.12
C ASP A 120 -12.61 1.07 -27.27
N SER A 121 -11.89 0.89 -26.14
CA SER A 121 -10.44 0.93 -26.09
C SER A 121 -9.87 -0.40 -26.60
N GLU A 122 -9.02 -0.35 -27.61
CA GLU A 122 -8.27 -1.51 -28.05
C GLU A 122 -7.47 -2.10 -26.88
N VAL A 123 -7.47 -3.43 -26.74
CA VAL A 123 -6.74 -4.14 -25.69
C VAL A 123 -5.46 -4.72 -26.28
N VAL A 124 -4.31 -4.37 -25.67
CA VAL A 124 -2.99 -4.79 -26.13
C VAL A 124 -2.27 -5.50 -25.00
N PHE A 125 -1.82 -6.71 -25.25
CA PHE A 125 -0.97 -7.45 -24.30
C PHE A 125 0.49 -6.99 -24.46
N VAL A 126 1.12 -6.57 -23.37
CA VAL A 126 2.48 -6.02 -23.35
C VAL A 126 3.40 -6.81 -22.39
N GLY A 127 3.18 -8.11 -22.27
CA GLY A 127 4.03 -8.94 -21.41
C GLY A 127 4.02 -8.50 -19.96
N TYR A 128 5.18 -8.21 -19.40
CA TYR A 128 5.32 -7.69 -18.05
C TYR A 128 5.19 -6.16 -17.96
N GLY A 129 5.07 -5.45 -19.08
CA GLY A 129 4.93 -4.00 -19.13
C GLY A 129 6.13 -3.26 -18.53
N ILE A 130 7.33 -3.71 -18.81
CA ILE A 130 8.57 -3.23 -18.22
C ILE A 130 9.44 -2.52 -19.26
N VAL A 131 10.00 -1.38 -18.86
CA VAL A 131 11.13 -0.71 -19.54
C VAL A 131 12.28 -0.63 -18.55
N ALA A 132 13.30 -1.45 -18.75
CA ALA A 132 14.47 -1.61 -17.89
C ALA A 132 15.74 -1.67 -18.73
N PRO A 133 16.33 -0.51 -19.09
CA PRO A 133 17.49 -0.43 -19.98
C PRO A 133 18.71 -1.21 -19.44
N GLU A 134 18.88 -1.28 -18.12
CA GLU A 134 19.96 -2.02 -17.47
C GLU A 134 19.88 -3.55 -17.67
N TYR A 135 18.70 -4.05 -18.02
CA TYR A 135 18.47 -5.44 -18.41
C TYR A 135 18.34 -5.61 -19.94
N ASN A 136 18.50 -4.51 -20.69
CA ASN A 136 18.18 -4.46 -22.13
C ASN A 136 16.77 -5.01 -22.41
N TRP A 137 15.79 -4.55 -21.60
CA TRP A 137 14.41 -5.02 -21.63
C TRP A 137 13.44 -3.87 -21.86
N ASN A 138 12.59 -4.04 -22.88
CA ASN A 138 11.53 -3.07 -23.19
C ASN A 138 10.32 -3.82 -23.78
N ASP A 139 9.28 -4.01 -22.96
CA ASP A 139 8.03 -4.66 -23.38
C ASP A 139 7.15 -3.77 -24.27
N TYR A 140 7.48 -2.49 -24.40
CA TYR A 140 6.76 -1.54 -25.24
C TYR A 140 7.48 -1.23 -26.55
N GLU A 141 8.59 -1.89 -26.83
CA GLU A 141 9.34 -1.68 -28.08
C GLU A 141 8.44 -2.02 -29.28
N ASP A 142 8.36 -1.09 -30.23
CA ASP A 142 7.55 -1.21 -31.44
C ASP A 142 6.01 -1.36 -31.21
N ILE A 143 5.52 -1.09 -30.01
CA ILE A 143 4.10 -1.18 -29.67
C ILE A 143 3.56 0.21 -29.30
N ASP A 144 2.68 0.78 -30.13
CA ASP A 144 1.96 2.01 -29.76
C ASP A 144 0.73 1.68 -28.90
N VAL A 145 0.79 2.06 -27.62
CA VAL A 145 -0.28 1.85 -26.64
C VAL A 145 -1.03 3.11 -26.25
N ARG A 146 -0.75 4.23 -26.90
CA ARG A 146 -1.39 5.52 -26.59
C ARG A 146 -2.90 5.45 -26.77
N GLY A 147 -3.65 5.79 -25.74
CA GLY A 147 -5.10 5.73 -25.72
C GLY A 147 -5.69 4.31 -25.66
N LYS A 148 -4.87 3.26 -25.62
CA LYS A 148 -5.30 1.86 -25.54
C LYS A 148 -5.32 1.37 -24.10
N THR A 149 -5.93 0.21 -23.88
CA THR A 149 -5.88 -0.54 -22.60
C THR A 149 -4.80 -1.60 -22.70
N VAL A 150 -3.81 -1.55 -21.82
CA VAL A 150 -2.75 -2.56 -21.78
C VAL A 150 -3.08 -3.67 -20.80
N VAL A 151 -2.75 -4.92 -21.17
CA VAL A 151 -2.83 -6.09 -20.29
C VAL A 151 -1.42 -6.52 -19.94
N ILE A 152 -1.16 -6.67 -18.65
CA ILE A 152 0.17 -6.81 -18.09
C ILE A 152 0.18 -7.97 -17.09
N LEU A 153 1.22 -8.79 -17.10
CA LEU A 153 1.45 -9.83 -16.10
C LEU A 153 2.02 -9.22 -14.81
N VAL A 154 1.59 -9.73 -13.66
CA VAL A 154 2.21 -9.41 -12.37
C VAL A 154 3.62 -9.99 -12.29
N ASN A 155 4.46 -9.45 -11.41
CA ASN A 155 5.87 -9.80 -11.25
C ASN A 155 6.73 -9.37 -12.45
N ASP A 156 7.91 -9.95 -12.61
CA ASP A 156 8.87 -9.64 -13.65
C ASP A 156 9.45 -10.91 -14.29
N PRO A 157 10.16 -10.83 -15.42
CA PRO A 157 10.68 -11.97 -16.15
C PRO A 157 11.64 -12.85 -15.34
N GLY A 158 12.25 -12.31 -14.29
CA GLY A 158 13.11 -13.06 -13.39
C GLY A 158 12.38 -14.18 -12.69
N PHE A 159 11.15 -13.95 -12.25
CA PHE A 159 10.32 -14.95 -11.57
C PHE A 159 10.14 -16.22 -12.42
N ALA A 160 9.72 -16.05 -13.68
CA ALA A 160 9.48 -17.17 -14.60
C ALA A 160 10.76 -17.93 -14.96
N THR A 161 11.90 -17.25 -15.05
CA THR A 161 13.17 -17.85 -15.48
C THR A 161 14.01 -18.38 -14.32
N GLY A 162 13.84 -17.84 -13.12
CA GLY A 162 14.68 -18.11 -11.94
C GLY A 162 16.14 -17.65 -12.06
N LYS A 163 16.51 -16.95 -13.14
CA LYS A 163 17.90 -16.52 -13.40
C LYS A 163 18.23 -15.28 -12.60
N LEU A 164 19.15 -15.38 -11.64
CA LEU A 164 19.55 -14.26 -10.76
C LEU A 164 20.05 -13.01 -11.52
N ARG A 165 20.62 -13.17 -12.72
CA ARG A 165 21.07 -12.04 -13.54
C ARG A 165 19.96 -11.30 -14.26
N LEU A 166 18.74 -11.87 -14.26
CA LEU A 166 17.57 -11.28 -14.87
C LEU A 166 16.57 -10.91 -13.78
N PHE A 167 16.37 -9.63 -13.52
CA PHE A 167 15.45 -9.09 -12.50
C PHE A 167 15.57 -9.81 -11.13
N ASN A 168 16.81 -10.12 -10.72
CA ASN A 168 17.07 -10.79 -9.44
C ASN A 168 16.40 -12.18 -9.25
N GLY A 169 16.14 -12.89 -10.34
CA GLY A 169 15.54 -14.22 -10.33
C GLY A 169 14.13 -14.23 -9.73
N ARG A 170 13.84 -15.16 -8.83
CA ARG A 170 12.48 -15.29 -8.23
C ARG A 170 12.14 -14.19 -7.21
N SER A 171 13.09 -13.35 -6.82
CA SER A 171 12.82 -12.22 -5.91
C SER A 171 12.27 -11.04 -6.69
N MET A 172 11.01 -10.69 -6.43
CA MET A 172 10.34 -9.59 -7.12
C MET A 172 11.11 -8.27 -6.97
N THR A 173 11.49 -7.67 -8.09
CA THR A 173 12.05 -6.32 -8.14
C THR A 173 10.94 -5.26 -8.09
N TYR A 174 11.32 -3.96 -8.09
CA TYR A 174 10.32 -2.89 -8.22
C TYR A 174 9.54 -2.98 -9.54
N TYR A 175 10.18 -3.44 -10.60
CA TYR A 175 9.52 -3.68 -11.89
C TYR A 175 8.39 -4.71 -11.84
N GLY A 176 8.47 -5.67 -10.93
CA GLY A 176 7.43 -6.68 -10.74
C GLY A 176 6.18 -6.18 -10.01
N ARG A 177 6.28 -5.03 -9.34
CA ARG A 177 5.18 -4.50 -8.53
C ARG A 177 4.10 -3.88 -9.42
N TRP A 178 2.85 -4.09 -9.07
CA TRP A 178 1.71 -3.50 -9.79
C TRP A 178 1.73 -1.97 -9.77
N THR A 179 2.30 -1.32 -8.74
CA THR A 179 2.53 0.13 -8.74
C THR A 179 3.34 0.58 -9.94
N TYR A 180 4.49 -0.08 -10.20
CA TYR A 180 5.31 0.20 -11.38
C TYR A 180 4.54 -0.02 -12.68
N LYS A 181 3.74 -1.11 -12.78
CA LYS A 181 2.95 -1.41 -13.98
C LYS A 181 2.01 -0.27 -14.36
N PHE A 182 1.30 0.29 -13.36
CA PHE A 182 0.41 1.44 -13.59
C PHE A 182 1.19 2.70 -13.98
N GLU A 183 2.34 2.94 -13.33
CA GLU A 183 3.18 4.10 -13.63
C GLU A 183 3.75 4.01 -15.04
N GLU A 184 4.27 2.84 -15.43
CA GLU A 184 4.84 2.67 -16.77
C GLU A 184 3.76 2.74 -17.85
N ALA A 185 2.62 2.09 -17.68
CA ALA A 185 1.50 2.22 -18.61
C ALA A 185 1.07 3.69 -18.80
N ALA A 186 1.06 4.47 -17.73
CA ALA A 186 0.77 5.91 -17.80
C ALA A 186 1.86 6.68 -18.56
N ARG A 187 3.15 6.38 -18.33
CA ARG A 187 4.29 6.98 -19.07
C ARG A 187 4.20 6.69 -20.57
N GLN A 188 3.76 5.49 -20.93
CA GLN A 188 3.55 5.06 -22.32
C GLN A 188 2.26 5.62 -22.94
N GLY A 189 1.45 6.37 -22.18
CA GLY A 189 0.23 7.03 -22.65
C GLY A 189 -0.98 6.10 -22.78
N ALA A 190 -0.97 4.94 -22.13
CA ALA A 190 -2.12 4.05 -22.10
C ALA A 190 -3.34 4.70 -21.40
N ALA A 191 -4.55 4.39 -21.88
CA ALA A 191 -5.79 4.88 -21.28
C ALA A 191 -6.14 4.13 -19.99
N ALA A 192 -5.80 2.84 -19.92
CA ALA A 192 -5.95 1.97 -18.77
C ALA A 192 -4.90 0.87 -18.78
N ALA A 193 -4.72 0.25 -17.60
CA ALA A 193 -3.93 -0.96 -17.44
C ALA A 193 -4.73 -2.02 -16.68
N ILE A 194 -4.71 -3.24 -17.19
CA ILE A 194 -5.25 -4.44 -16.56
C ILE A 194 -4.08 -5.31 -16.15
N ILE A 195 -3.90 -5.54 -14.86
CA ILE A 195 -2.89 -6.45 -14.36
C ILE A 195 -3.52 -7.82 -14.16
N VAL A 196 -2.95 -8.83 -14.80
CA VAL A 196 -3.33 -10.23 -14.60
C VAL A 196 -2.70 -10.69 -13.29
N HIS A 197 -3.56 -11.05 -12.32
CA HIS A 197 -3.12 -11.59 -11.06
C HIS A 197 -2.95 -13.11 -11.15
N GLU A 198 -1.77 -13.57 -10.82
CA GLU A 198 -1.43 -14.99 -10.67
C GLU A 198 -0.88 -15.19 -9.25
N GLU A 199 -1.43 -16.13 -8.50
CA GLU A 199 -1.16 -16.30 -7.07
C GLU A 199 0.32 -16.58 -6.76
N GLU A 200 0.94 -17.47 -7.51
CA GLU A 200 2.36 -17.82 -7.29
C GLU A 200 3.30 -16.64 -7.59
N PRO A 201 3.21 -15.96 -8.75
CA PRO A 201 4.02 -14.77 -9.02
C PRO A 201 3.73 -13.60 -8.08
N ALA A 202 2.49 -13.39 -7.68
CA ALA A 202 2.11 -12.31 -6.76
C ALA A 202 2.54 -12.61 -5.31
N ALA A 203 2.70 -13.89 -4.95
CA ALA A 203 2.96 -14.42 -3.62
C ALA A 203 1.78 -14.25 -2.63
N TYR A 204 0.56 -14.05 -3.13
CA TYR A 204 -0.66 -14.01 -2.33
C TYR A 204 -1.89 -14.36 -3.18
N PRO A 205 -2.97 -14.92 -2.56
CA PRO A 205 -4.17 -15.32 -3.28
C PRO A 205 -5.04 -14.12 -3.68
N TRP A 206 -5.97 -14.35 -4.64
CA TRP A 206 -6.93 -13.35 -5.10
C TRP A 206 -7.73 -12.71 -3.96
N SER A 207 -8.06 -13.46 -2.92
CA SER A 207 -8.80 -12.94 -1.75
C SER A 207 -8.11 -11.75 -1.08
N VAL A 208 -6.78 -11.65 -1.14
CA VAL A 208 -6.05 -10.48 -0.64
C VAL A 208 -6.36 -9.27 -1.53
N VAL A 209 -6.37 -9.44 -2.85
CA VAL A 209 -6.73 -8.37 -3.79
C VAL A 209 -8.16 -7.93 -3.55
N GLU A 210 -9.11 -8.88 -3.52
CA GLU A 210 -10.54 -8.61 -3.29
C GLU A 210 -10.76 -7.78 -2.02
N ASN A 211 -10.18 -8.22 -0.89
CA ASN A 211 -10.35 -7.56 0.40
C ASN A 211 -9.65 -6.19 0.47
N SER A 212 -8.50 -6.03 -0.19
CA SER A 212 -7.73 -4.78 -0.19
C SER A 212 -8.43 -3.65 -0.97
N TRP A 213 -9.38 -3.97 -1.85
CA TRP A 213 -10.07 -3.01 -2.71
C TRP A 213 -11.53 -2.81 -2.31
N GLN A 214 -11.91 -3.25 -1.13
CA GLN A 214 -13.21 -2.97 -0.54
C GLN A 214 -13.15 -1.69 0.30
N GLY A 215 -14.19 -0.85 0.18
CA GLY A 215 -14.28 0.41 0.90
C GLY A 215 -13.39 1.53 0.34
N PRO A 216 -13.17 2.58 1.13
CA PRO A 216 -12.37 3.74 0.74
C PRO A 216 -10.88 3.41 0.54
N GLN A 217 -10.26 4.03 -0.46
CA GLN A 217 -8.85 3.93 -0.81
C GLN A 217 -8.15 5.29 -0.72
#